data_dfc4cefdf8ef57851b65a8bebc022074
#
_entry.id   dfc4cefdf8ef57851b65a8bebc022074
#
_cell.length_a   1.000
_cell.length_b   1.000
_cell.length_c   1.000
_cell.angle_alpha   90.00
_cell.angle_beta   90.00
_cell.angle_gamma   90.00
#
_symmetry.space_group_name_H-M   'P 1'
#
loop_
_entity.id
_entity.type
_entity.pdbx_description
1 polymer ?
#
loop_
_entity_poly.entity_id
_entity_poly.type
_entity_poly.pdbx_seq_one_letter_code
_entity_poly.pdbx_strand_id
1 'polypeptide(L)'
;MSASPRDQILELRKQIAEHEELYRKKHSPKISDFEFDKLVDKLADLEREFPMFAGPDLGIGDDKSEGFQQADHKAPMLSLDKTYDEADFRAFGDRLYKALGGAGMEFIVEPKVDGVAVSLTFEKGQFVRAVTRGNGARGDDEIGEHTSELQSQR
;
A
#
# COMPACT_ATOMS: atom_id res chain seq x y z
N MET A 1 18.79 1.13 30.64
CA MET A 1 19.72 1.31 29.50
C MET A 1 18.85 1.39 28.24
N SER A 2 18.99 2.44 27.45
CA SER A 2 18.27 2.56 26.17
C SER A 2 18.79 1.50 25.20
N ALA A 3 17.90 0.79 24.51
CA ALA A 3 18.26 -0.19 23.49
C ALA A 3 19.07 0.49 22.37
N SER A 4 20.05 -0.20 21.78
CA SER A 4 20.83 0.37 20.67
C SER A 4 19.92 0.63 19.45
N PRO A 5 20.26 1.57 18.55
CA PRO A 5 19.47 1.80 17.33
C PRO A 5 19.28 0.52 16.50
N ARG A 6 20.30 -0.32 16.43
CA ARG A 6 20.21 -1.64 15.77
C ARG A 6 19.16 -2.52 16.42
N ASP A 7 19.15 -2.62 17.76
CA ASP A 7 18.22 -3.48 18.47
C ASP A 7 16.77 -2.96 18.32
N GLN A 8 16.60 -1.64 18.29
CA GLN A 8 15.29 -1.01 18.05
C GLN A 8 14.75 -1.32 16.64
N ILE A 9 15.61 -1.23 15.61
CA ILE A 9 15.23 -1.57 14.23
C ILE A 9 14.84 -3.04 14.13
N LEU A 10 15.64 -3.95 14.70
CA LEU A 10 15.35 -5.38 14.67
C LEU A 10 14.04 -5.72 15.39
N GLU A 11 13.78 -5.11 16.53
CA GLU A 11 12.54 -5.31 17.28
C GLU A 11 11.32 -4.77 16.52
N LEU A 12 11.41 -3.58 15.93
CA LEU A 12 10.32 -3.02 15.11
C LEU A 12 10.01 -3.89 13.89
N ARG A 13 11.04 -4.35 13.19
CA ARG A 13 10.87 -5.26 12.05
C ARG A 13 10.15 -6.54 12.44
N LYS A 14 10.49 -7.11 13.59
CA LYS A 14 9.84 -8.31 14.12
C LYS A 14 8.37 -8.04 14.45
N GLN A 15 8.07 -6.95 15.15
CA GLN A 15 6.71 -6.58 15.51
C GLN A 15 5.84 -6.35 14.27
N ILE A 16 6.36 -5.61 13.29
CA ILE A 16 5.64 -5.34 12.04
C ILE A 16 5.35 -6.64 11.29
N ALA A 17 6.33 -7.55 11.14
CA ALA A 17 6.13 -8.83 10.48
C ALA A 17 5.10 -9.71 11.22
N GLU A 18 5.10 -9.72 12.56
CA GLU A 18 4.12 -10.46 13.35
C GLU A 18 2.70 -9.90 13.16
N HIS A 19 2.53 -8.58 13.18
CA HIS A 19 1.23 -7.93 12.98
C HIS A 19 0.72 -8.10 11.56
N GLU A 20 1.59 -8.02 10.55
CA GLU A 20 1.25 -8.29 9.15
C GLU A 20 0.76 -9.73 8.95
N GLU A 21 1.41 -10.71 9.58
CA GLU A 21 0.96 -12.11 9.54
C GLU A 21 -0.42 -12.29 10.21
N LEU A 22 -0.64 -11.65 11.35
CA LEU A 22 -1.92 -11.70 12.06
C LEU A 22 -3.05 -11.06 11.25
N TYR A 23 -2.77 -9.96 10.60
CA TYR A 23 -3.75 -9.25 9.77
C TYR A 23 -4.11 -10.07 8.52
N ARG A 24 -3.10 -10.47 7.73
CA ARG A 24 -3.33 -11.10 6.42
C ARG A 24 -3.70 -12.58 6.49
N LYS A 25 -2.92 -13.37 7.25
CA LYS A 25 -3.11 -14.84 7.26
C LYS A 25 -4.13 -15.29 8.28
N LYS A 26 -4.21 -14.63 9.43
CA LYS A 26 -5.08 -15.06 10.53
C LYS A 26 -6.36 -14.25 10.65
N HIS A 27 -6.52 -13.16 9.89
CA HIS A 27 -7.66 -12.24 9.95
C HIS A 27 -8.03 -11.84 11.39
N SER A 28 -7.03 -11.69 12.24
CA SER A 28 -7.18 -11.40 13.67
C SER A 28 -6.18 -10.32 14.12
N PRO A 29 -6.35 -9.06 13.67
CA PRO A 29 -5.48 -7.96 14.06
C PRO A 29 -5.53 -7.75 15.56
N LYS A 30 -4.37 -7.52 16.19
CA LYS A 30 -4.25 -7.23 17.62
C LYS A 30 -4.10 -5.73 17.91
N ILE A 31 -3.76 -4.96 16.91
CA ILE A 31 -3.62 -3.50 16.98
C ILE A 31 -4.45 -2.87 15.88
N SER A 32 -4.78 -1.59 16.03
CA SER A 32 -5.45 -0.80 15.00
C SER A 32 -4.50 -0.48 13.83
N ASP A 33 -5.05 -0.15 12.67
CA ASP A 33 -4.27 0.29 11.52
C ASP A 33 -3.41 1.50 11.85
N PHE A 34 -3.93 2.43 12.66
CA PHE A 34 -3.18 3.59 13.13
C PHE A 34 -1.96 3.22 13.99
N GLU A 35 -2.09 2.25 14.89
CA GLU A 35 -0.96 1.77 15.69
C GLU A 35 0.06 1.03 14.84
N PHE A 36 -0.41 0.26 13.86
CA PHE A 36 0.46 -0.41 12.90
C PHE A 36 1.25 0.60 12.06
N ASP A 37 0.58 1.59 11.49
CA ASP A 37 1.23 2.65 10.70
C ASP A 37 2.31 3.39 11.52
N LYS A 38 2.06 3.66 12.79
CA LYS A 38 3.07 4.26 13.68
C LYS A 38 4.34 3.39 13.85
N LEU A 39 4.19 2.07 13.86
CA LEU A 39 5.35 1.17 13.91
C LEU A 39 6.16 1.26 12.60
N VAL A 40 5.46 1.30 11.47
CA VAL A 40 6.07 1.41 10.13
C VAL A 40 6.80 2.74 9.97
N ASP A 41 6.17 3.85 10.33
CA ASP A 41 6.76 5.19 10.27
C ASP A 41 8.01 5.29 11.16
N LYS A 42 7.92 4.78 12.39
CA LYS A 42 9.04 4.75 13.31
C LYS A 42 10.22 3.92 12.80
N LEU A 43 9.93 2.79 12.14
CA LEU A 43 10.96 1.97 11.49
C LEU A 43 11.62 2.76 10.35
N ALA A 44 10.82 3.38 9.48
CA ALA A 44 11.32 4.16 8.34
C ALA A 44 12.20 5.33 8.79
N ASP A 45 11.84 6.03 9.87
CA ASP A 45 12.64 7.12 10.44
C ASP A 45 13.98 6.60 10.98
N LEU A 46 13.98 5.51 11.74
CA LEU A 46 15.20 4.92 12.27
C LEU A 46 16.12 4.38 11.16
N GLU A 47 15.58 3.75 10.13
CA GLU A 47 16.38 3.27 9.00
C GLU A 47 16.93 4.42 8.14
N ARG A 48 16.24 5.54 8.07
CA ARG A 48 16.74 6.77 7.43
C ARG A 48 17.88 7.39 8.24
N GLU A 49 17.76 7.39 9.56
CA GLU A 49 18.82 7.91 10.46
C GLU A 49 20.03 6.98 10.51
N PHE A 50 19.79 5.66 10.45
CA PHE A 50 20.83 4.62 10.55
C PHE A 50 20.80 3.64 9.36
N PRO A 51 21.10 4.11 8.13
CA PRO A 51 20.95 3.30 6.91
C PRO A 51 21.83 2.03 6.89
N MET A 52 22.88 1.99 7.71
CA MET A 52 23.74 0.79 7.85
C MET A 52 23.05 -0.39 8.53
N PHE A 53 21.92 -0.14 9.21
CA PHE A 53 21.11 -1.19 9.87
C PHE A 53 19.79 -1.43 9.15
N ALA A 54 19.52 -0.71 8.06
CA ALA A 54 18.35 -0.96 7.24
C ALA A 54 18.38 -2.38 6.68
N GLY A 55 17.24 -3.04 6.70
CA GLY A 55 17.09 -4.40 6.18
C GLY A 55 16.38 -4.41 4.82
N PRO A 56 16.11 -5.61 4.26
CA PRO A 56 15.33 -5.75 3.04
C PRO A 56 13.91 -5.24 3.25
N ASP A 57 13.24 -4.91 2.14
CA ASP A 57 11.81 -4.58 2.15
C ASP A 57 11.00 -5.66 2.88
N LEU A 58 10.11 -5.25 3.79
CA LEU A 58 9.24 -6.16 4.54
C LEU A 58 8.02 -6.60 3.72
N GLY A 59 7.83 -6.07 2.51
CA GLY A 59 6.68 -6.38 1.67
C GLY A 59 5.34 -5.95 2.28
N ILE A 60 5.34 -4.92 3.13
CA ILE A 60 4.14 -4.40 3.77
C ILE A 60 3.18 -3.92 2.69
N GLY A 61 1.91 -4.38 2.75
CA GLY A 61 0.93 -4.03 1.74
C GLY A 61 1.06 -4.81 0.43
N ASP A 62 1.95 -5.79 0.32
CA ASP A 62 2.03 -6.67 -0.82
C ASP A 62 0.92 -7.73 -0.74
N ASP A 63 -0.06 -7.64 -1.63
CA ASP A 63 -1.22 -8.53 -1.70
C ASP A 63 -1.07 -9.65 -2.74
N LYS A 64 0.17 -10.00 -3.12
CA LYS A 64 0.45 -11.14 -3.99
C LYS A 64 0.13 -12.46 -3.30
N SER A 65 -0.51 -13.34 -4.03
CA SER A 65 -0.88 -14.69 -3.57
C SER A 65 0.11 -15.74 -4.07
N GLU A 66 0.36 -16.76 -3.26
CA GLU A 66 1.18 -17.89 -3.70
C GLU A 66 0.39 -18.73 -4.73
N GLY A 67 1.02 -19.00 -5.88
CA GLY A 67 0.46 -19.87 -6.93
C GLY A 67 -0.13 -19.17 -8.14
N PHE A 68 -0.29 -17.85 -8.13
CA PHE A 68 -0.72 -17.09 -9.29
C PHE A 68 0.47 -16.64 -10.16
N GLN A 69 0.26 -16.55 -11.47
CA GLN A 69 1.21 -15.90 -12.36
C GLN A 69 1.26 -14.42 -12.03
N GLN A 70 2.44 -13.83 -12.10
CA GLN A 70 2.61 -12.41 -11.81
C GLN A 70 2.88 -11.63 -13.08
N ALA A 71 2.36 -10.40 -13.12
CA ALA A 71 2.55 -9.48 -14.21
C ALA A 71 3.01 -8.10 -13.72
N ASP A 72 3.86 -7.46 -14.51
CA ASP A 72 4.32 -6.11 -14.26
C ASP A 72 3.26 -5.10 -14.71
N HIS A 73 3.08 -4.04 -13.92
CA HIS A 73 2.23 -2.91 -14.29
C HIS A 73 2.93 -2.02 -15.32
N LYS A 74 2.18 -1.55 -16.34
CA LYS A 74 2.68 -0.57 -17.33
C LYS A 74 2.99 0.79 -16.68
N ALA A 75 2.31 1.11 -15.60
CA ALA A 75 2.56 2.27 -14.74
C ALA A 75 2.37 1.86 -13.28
N PRO A 76 3.13 2.41 -12.33
CA PRO A 76 3.00 2.05 -10.92
C PRO A 76 1.58 2.29 -10.39
N MET A 77 1.04 1.35 -9.64
CA MET A 77 -0.20 1.51 -8.88
C MET A 77 0.15 2.09 -7.51
N LEU A 78 0.03 3.39 -7.38
CA LEU A 78 0.38 4.12 -6.17
C LEU A 78 -0.71 3.96 -5.10
N SER A 79 -0.32 4.13 -3.84
CA SER A 79 -1.23 4.29 -2.71
C SER A 79 -1.57 5.75 -2.48
N LEU A 80 -2.73 6.02 -1.86
CA LEU A 80 -3.07 7.35 -1.39
C LEU A 80 -2.33 7.65 -0.08
N ASP A 81 -1.92 8.90 0.08
CA ASP A 81 -1.41 9.38 1.37
C ASP A 81 -2.51 9.30 2.44
N LYS A 82 -2.08 9.18 3.68
CA LYS A 82 -2.96 9.15 4.86
C LYS A 82 -2.78 10.43 5.67
N THR A 83 -3.86 10.87 6.30
CA THR A 83 -3.86 11.92 7.32
C THR A 83 -4.66 11.42 8.51
N TYR A 84 -4.16 11.65 9.73
CA TYR A 84 -4.79 11.13 10.94
C TYR A 84 -5.35 12.22 11.83
N ASP A 85 -4.95 13.47 11.60
CA ASP A 85 -5.42 14.61 12.38
C ASP A 85 -5.62 15.87 11.53
N GLU A 86 -6.15 16.89 12.17
CA GLU A 86 -6.41 18.17 11.52
C GLU A 86 -5.14 18.89 11.07
N ALA A 87 -4.02 18.74 11.78
CA ALA A 87 -2.76 19.37 11.44
C ALA A 87 -2.19 18.78 10.14
N ASP A 88 -2.22 17.45 9.99
CA ASP A 88 -1.82 16.75 8.77
C ASP A 88 -2.69 17.16 7.58
N PHE A 89 -4.02 17.24 7.78
CA PHE A 89 -4.94 17.68 6.74
C PHE A 89 -4.69 19.13 6.31
N ARG A 90 -4.43 20.02 7.25
CA ARG A 90 -4.05 21.41 6.95
C ARG A 90 -2.74 21.49 6.18
N ALA A 91 -1.73 20.74 6.61
CA ALA A 91 -0.44 20.67 5.92
C ALA A 91 -0.58 20.15 4.48
N PHE A 92 -1.47 19.17 4.25
CA PHE A 92 -1.83 18.73 2.90
C PHE A 92 -2.43 19.88 2.07
N GLY A 93 -3.40 20.61 2.61
CA GLY A 93 -3.98 21.77 1.95
C GLY A 93 -2.95 22.84 1.59
N ASP A 94 -2.03 23.15 2.50
CA ASP A 94 -0.94 24.10 2.26
C ASP A 94 0.01 23.67 1.15
N ARG A 95 0.34 22.37 1.08
CA ARG A 95 1.15 21.82 -0.03
C ARG A 95 0.44 21.99 -1.37
N LEU A 96 -0.85 21.66 -1.45
CA LEU A 96 -1.64 21.83 -2.66
C LEU A 96 -1.75 23.30 -3.08
N TYR A 97 -2.05 24.21 -2.13
CA TYR A 97 -2.14 25.64 -2.39
C TYR A 97 -0.84 26.20 -2.99
N LYS A 98 0.31 25.79 -2.44
CA LYS A 98 1.62 26.17 -2.98
C LYS A 98 1.87 25.59 -4.37
N ALA A 99 1.53 24.30 -4.57
CA ALA A 99 1.70 23.62 -5.87
C ALA A 99 0.85 24.24 -6.97
N LEU A 100 -0.33 24.77 -6.64
CA LEU A 100 -1.25 25.44 -7.56
C LEU A 100 -0.99 26.95 -7.70
N GLY A 101 0.12 27.46 -7.17
CA GLY A 101 0.48 28.88 -7.27
C GLY A 101 -0.45 29.81 -6.52
N GLY A 102 -1.10 29.35 -5.45
CA GLY A 102 -2.01 30.17 -4.64
C GLY A 102 -3.44 30.29 -5.18
N ALA A 103 -3.83 29.47 -6.15
CA ALA A 103 -5.19 29.43 -6.66
C ALA A 103 -6.18 28.87 -5.62
N GLY A 104 -7.42 29.33 -5.64
CA GLY A 104 -8.51 28.78 -4.82
C GLY A 104 -8.74 27.29 -5.17
N MET A 105 -9.06 26.49 -4.15
CA MET A 105 -9.34 25.06 -4.30
C MET A 105 -10.71 24.73 -3.74
N GLU A 106 -11.39 23.84 -4.43
CA GLU A 106 -12.60 23.20 -3.93
C GLU A 106 -12.29 21.72 -3.67
N PHE A 107 -12.86 21.16 -2.60
CA PHE A 107 -12.67 19.76 -2.23
C PHE A 107 -14.00 19.01 -2.31
N ILE A 108 -13.96 17.80 -2.83
CA ILE A 108 -15.03 16.82 -2.71
C ILE A 108 -14.59 15.80 -1.68
N VAL A 109 -15.47 15.51 -0.72
CA VAL A 109 -15.23 14.50 0.31
C VAL A 109 -16.06 13.26 -0.02
N GLU A 110 -15.42 12.13 -0.14
CA GLU A 110 -16.04 10.86 -0.50
C GLU A 110 -15.59 9.76 0.47
N PRO A 111 -16.46 8.77 0.78
CA PRO A 111 -16.02 7.56 1.50
C PRO A 111 -14.98 6.81 0.69
N LYS A 112 -13.86 6.44 1.33
CA LYS A 112 -12.92 5.48 0.75
C LYS A 112 -13.43 4.08 1.03
N VAL A 113 -13.94 3.41 0.00
CA VAL A 113 -14.41 2.03 0.12
C VAL A 113 -13.20 1.08 0.03
N ASP A 114 -13.10 0.16 0.99
CA ASP A 114 -12.09 -0.88 0.94
C ASP A 114 -12.45 -1.96 -0.08
N GLY A 115 -11.42 -2.47 -0.75
CA GLY A 115 -11.57 -3.51 -1.76
C GLY A 115 -10.23 -3.85 -2.40
N VAL A 116 -10.26 -4.81 -3.34
CA VAL A 116 -9.08 -5.18 -4.11
C VAL A 116 -8.87 -4.16 -5.22
N ALA A 117 -7.67 -3.60 -5.28
CA ALA A 117 -7.27 -2.73 -6.37
C ALA A 117 -6.82 -3.57 -7.58
N VAL A 118 -7.46 -3.37 -8.73
CA VAL A 118 -7.20 -4.14 -9.95
C VAL A 118 -6.97 -3.20 -11.13
N SER A 119 -5.96 -3.49 -11.92
CA SER A 119 -5.70 -2.85 -13.22
C SER A 119 -6.30 -3.68 -14.34
N LEU A 120 -7.25 -3.11 -15.09
CA LEU A 120 -7.86 -3.75 -16.25
C LEU A 120 -7.25 -3.22 -17.55
N THR A 121 -6.74 -4.10 -18.39
CA THR A 121 -6.17 -3.73 -19.69
C THR A 121 -7.12 -4.13 -20.82
N PHE A 122 -7.41 -3.16 -21.69
CA PHE A 122 -8.20 -3.36 -22.91
C PHE A 122 -7.35 -2.99 -24.14
N GLU A 123 -7.41 -3.81 -25.19
CA GLU A 123 -6.80 -3.54 -26.47
C GLU A 123 -7.83 -3.65 -27.59
N LYS A 124 -7.96 -2.61 -28.41
CA LYS A 124 -8.96 -2.53 -29.49
C LYS A 124 -10.40 -2.81 -29.01
N GLY A 125 -10.72 -2.41 -27.77
CA GLY A 125 -12.02 -2.61 -27.14
C GLY A 125 -12.25 -4.01 -26.56
N GLN A 126 -11.27 -4.89 -26.61
CA GLN A 126 -11.34 -6.22 -26.03
C GLN A 126 -10.57 -6.26 -24.70
N PHE A 127 -11.14 -6.93 -23.71
CA PHE A 127 -10.46 -7.19 -22.45
C PHE A 127 -9.27 -8.14 -22.70
N VAL A 128 -8.10 -7.75 -22.19
CA VAL A 128 -6.85 -8.51 -22.37
C VAL A 128 -6.35 -9.07 -21.05
N ARG A 129 -6.41 -8.28 -19.98
CA ARG A 129 -5.77 -8.65 -18.73
C ARG A 129 -6.36 -7.92 -17.52
N ALA A 130 -6.41 -8.61 -16.37
CA ALA A 130 -6.63 -8.04 -15.05
C ALA A 130 -5.42 -8.36 -14.16
N VAL A 131 -4.87 -7.37 -13.48
CA VAL A 131 -3.73 -7.54 -12.58
C VAL A 131 -4.05 -6.87 -11.25
N THR A 132 -3.92 -7.59 -10.13
CA THR A 132 -4.07 -7.00 -8.80
C THR A 132 -2.95 -5.98 -8.54
N ARG A 133 -3.13 -5.09 -7.56
CA ARG A 133 -2.10 -4.09 -7.26
C ARG A 133 -0.76 -4.73 -6.88
N GLY A 134 -0.77 -5.80 -6.08
CA GLY A 134 0.44 -6.40 -5.51
C GLY A 134 1.25 -5.36 -4.75
N ASN A 135 2.54 -5.25 -5.03
CA ASN A 135 3.42 -4.24 -4.44
C ASN A 135 3.43 -2.89 -5.20
N GLY A 136 2.49 -2.69 -6.12
CA GLY A 136 2.39 -1.47 -6.93
C GLY A 136 3.19 -1.50 -8.24
N ALA A 137 4.26 -2.27 -8.32
CA ALA A 137 5.03 -2.48 -9.54
C ALA A 137 4.63 -3.78 -10.25
N ARG A 138 4.21 -4.79 -9.48
CA ARG A 138 3.88 -6.12 -9.94
C ARG A 138 2.75 -6.70 -9.10
N GLY A 139 1.77 -7.35 -9.74
CA GLY A 139 0.63 -7.98 -9.08
C GLY A 139 0.31 -9.35 -9.65
N ASP A 140 -0.70 -10.01 -9.11
CA ASP A 140 -1.17 -11.30 -9.60
C ASP A 140 -1.99 -11.11 -10.88
N ASP A 141 -1.71 -11.94 -11.88
CA ASP A 141 -2.41 -11.95 -13.15
C ASP A 141 -3.65 -12.85 -13.05
N GLU A 142 -4.81 -12.22 -13.02
CA GLU A 142 -6.12 -12.88 -12.86
C GLU A 142 -6.67 -13.46 -14.17
N ILE A 143 -5.84 -13.62 -15.21
CA ILE A 143 -6.25 -14.27 -16.46
C ILE A 143 -6.19 -15.80 -16.29
N GLY A 144 -7.21 -16.40 -15.80
CA GLY A 144 -7.19 -17.87 -15.79
C GLY A 144 -8.55 -18.50 -15.60
N GLU A 145 -9.27 -18.20 -14.56
CA GLU A 145 -10.48 -18.93 -14.23
C GLU A 145 -11.77 -18.11 -14.27
N HIS A 146 -11.72 -16.79 -14.02
CA HIS A 146 -12.93 -15.96 -13.94
C HIS A 146 -13.21 -15.08 -15.16
N THR A 147 -12.29 -14.96 -16.10
CA THR A 147 -12.46 -14.12 -17.30
C THR A 147 -13.35 -14.75 -18.37
N SER A 148 -13.52 -16.06 -18.36
CA SER A 148 -14.46 -16.77 -19.26
C SER A 148 -15.92 -16.40 -18.99
N GLU A 149 -16.29 -16.08 -17.76
CA GLU A 149 -17.66 -15.69 -17.41
C GLU A 149 -18.02 -14.28 -17.88
N LEU A 150 -17.08 -13.33 -17.84
CA LEU A 150 -17.28 -11.97 -18.35
C LEU A 150 -17.35 -11.90 -19.88
N GLN A 151 -16.75 -12.86 -20.59
CA GLN A 151 -16.83 -12.96 -22.06
C GLN A 151 -18.08 -13.67 -22.56
N SER A 152 -18.73 -14.49 -21.72
CA SER A 152 -19.91 -15.28 -22.10
C SER A 152 -21.25 -14.52 -22.00
N GLN A 153 -21.26 -13.30 -21.49
CA GLN A 153 -22.47 -12.46 -21.33
C GLN A 153 -22.70 -11.45 -22.46
N ARG A 154 -22.17 -11.72 -23.65
CA ARG A 154 -22.47 -10.96 -24.88
C ARG A 154 -23.32 -11.75 -25.87
#